data_c73c0bef99a12226b0b25d17dab810ae
#
_entry.id   c73c0bef99a12226b0b25d17dab810ae
#
_cell.length_a   1.000
_cell.length_b   1.000
_cell.length_c   1.000
_cell.angle_alpha   90.00
_cell.angle_beta   90.00
_cell.angle_gamma   90.00
#
_symmetry.space_group_name_H-M   'P 1'
#
loop_
_entity.id
_entity.type
_entity.pdbx_description
1 polymer ?
#
loop_
_entity_poly.entity_id
_entity_poly.type
_entity_poly.pdbx_seq_one_letter_code
_entity_poly.pdbx_strand_id
1 'polypeptide(L)'
;LGDVYKRQIMFPGGFSAGDEPDGSAKFFATAFQNAKMKEAVEKLLNERDGLALGICNGFQALIKLGLVPEGKIVEQNAKSPTLTTNRIGRHISKVAYTRIASNLSPWFNNVHVDDIFSIPVSHGEGRFVASEQELESLIAAGQVATQYVDFSGNPSMDIRFNPNGSMAAAEGLMSPDGRVLGKMGHSERFVPGLMKNVPGEKDQKLFKSGVEYFR
;
A
#
# COMPACT_ATOMS: atom_id res chain seq x y z
N LEU A 1 -13.08 27.40 -3.67
CA LEU A 1 -14.16 26.37 -3.71
C LEU A 1 -13.66 24.92 -3.82
N GLY A 2 -12.38 24.67 -4.15
CA GLY A 2 -11.85 23.30 -4.32
C GLY A 2 -11.52 22.54 -3.02
N ASP A 3 -11.17 23.22 -1.94
CA ASP A 3 -10.62 22.55 -0.75
C ASP A 3 -11.65 22.03 0.23
N VAL A 4 -12.86 22.57 0.22
CA VAL A 4 -13.92 22.18 1.18
C VAL A 4 -14.44 20.77 0.91
N TYR A 5 -14.29 20.25 -0.30
CA TYR A 5 -14.84 18.95 -0.73
C TYR A 5 -13.78 17.86 -0.94
N LYS A 6 -12.50 18.18 -0.84
CA LYS A 6 -11.45 17.17 -0.95
C LYS A 6 -11.34 16.40 0.36
N ARG A 7 -11.65 15.10 0.30
CA ARG A 7 -11.61 14.18 1.45
C ARG A 7 -10.62 13.05 1.28
N GLN A 8 -9.93 13.01 0.14
CA GLN A 8 -8.99 11.94 -0.17
C GLN A 8 -7.70 12.50 -0.76
N ILE A 9 -6.60 11.84 -0.44
CA ILE A 9 -5.31 12.04 -1.09
C ILE A 9 -4.83 10.72 -1.66
N MET A 10 -4.36 10.71 -2.91
CA MET A 10 -3.83 9.53 -3.56
C MET A 10 -2.40 9.78 -4.02
N PHE A 11 -1.52 8.86 -3.64
CA PHE A 11 -0.13 8.82 -4.06
C PHE A 11 -0.01 7.76 -5.16
N PRO A 12 0.15 8.17 -6.43
CA PRO A 12 0.19 7.23 -7.54
C PRO A 12 1.46 6.40 -7.56
N GLY A 13 1.41 5.30 -8.29
CA GLY A 13 2.59 4.53 -8.68
C GLY A 13 3.38 5.22 -9.80
N GLY A 14 4.46 4.58 -10.22
CA GLY A 14 5.37 5.06 -11.24
C GLY A 14 6.74 5.42 -10.67
N PHE A 15 7.54 6.13 -11.47
CA PHE A 15 8.84 6.65 -11.04
C PHE A 15 8.73 8.15 -10.85
N SER A 16 9.16 8.65 -9.70
CA SER A 16 9.28 10.09 -9.48
C SER A 16 10.70 10.56 -9.77
N ALA A 17 10.84 11.80 -10.28
CA ALA A 17 12.14 12.41 -10.51
C ALA A 17 12.97 12.44 -9.22
N GLY A 18 14.22 11.99 -9.25
CA GLY A 18 15.12 11.95 -8.10
C GLY A 18 14.97 10.73 -7.20
N ASP A 19 14.24 9.68 -7.62
CA ASP A 19 14.19 8.42 -6.90
C ASP A 19 15.54 7.72 -6.83
N GLU A 20 16.37 7.85 -7.86
CA GLU A 20 17.73 7.32 -7.88
C GLU A 20 18.79 8.41 -7.66
N PRO A 21 19.92 8.10 -6.98
CA PRO A 21 20.31 6.79 -6.39
C PRO A 21 19.76 6.51 -4.99
N ASP A 22 19.00 7.40 -4.40
CA ASP A 22 18.66 7.38 -2.98
C ASP A 22 17.37 6.60 -2.66
N GLY A 23 16.84 5.85 -3.61
CA GLY A 23 15.68 4.99 -3.46
C GLY A 23 14.34 5.62 -3.84
N SER A 24 13.35 4.77 -4.01
CA SER A 24 12.02 5.13 -4.50
C SER A 24 11.28 6.12 -3.60
N ALA A 25 10.42 6.95 -4.20
CA ALA A 25 9.55 7.93 -3.52
C ALA A 25 10.27 9.06 -2.75
N LYS A 26 11.56 9.30 -3.00
CA LYS A 26 12.32 10.39 -2.38
C LYS A 26 11.68 11.76 -2.58
N PHE A 27 11.22 12.03 -3.79
CA PHE A 27 10.55 13.31 -4.11
C PHE A 27 9.30 13.53 -3.25
N PHE A 28 8.42 12.55 -3.16
CA PHE A 28 7.23 12.64 -2.30
C PHE A 28 7.62 12.81 -0.83
N ALA A 29 8.54 12.00 -0.33
CA ALA A 29 8.99 12.08 1.07
C ALA A 29 9.52 13.48 1.40
N THR A 30 10.36 14.06 0.53
CA THR A 30 10.92 15.40 0.72
C THR A 30 9.81 16.49 0.67
N ALA A 31 8.93 16.43 -0.32
CA ALA A 31 7.86 17.42 -0.47
C ALA A 31 6.89 17.44 0.73
N PHE A 32 6.51 16.27 1.23
CA PHE A 32 5.56 16.14 2.33
C PHE A 32 6.18 16.36 3.73
N GLN A 33 7.49 16.46 3.83
CA GLN A 33 8.16 16.95 5.06
C GLN A 33 8.07 18.48 5.23
N ASN A 34 7.67 19.22 4.18
CA ASN A 34 7.38 20.64 4.31
C ASN A 34 6.26 20.87 5.34
N ALA A 35 6.45 21.83 6.26
CA ALA A 35 5.54 22.06 7.38
C ALA A 35 4.07 22.30 6.95
N LYS A 36 3.84 23.05 5.87
CA LYS A 36 2.49 23.30 5.36
C LYS A 36 1.83 22.05 4.77
N MET A 37 2.61 21.21 4.07
CA MET A 37 2.12 19.95 3.53
C MET A 37 1.81 18.96 4.64
N LYS A 38 2.70 18.84 5.62
CA LYS A 38 2.49 18.02 6.81
C LYS A 38 1.22 18.41 7.54
N GLU A 39 1.05 19.70 7.85
CA GLU A 39 -0.16 20.23 8.49
C GLU A 39 -1.43 19.92 7.68
N ALA A 40 -1.37 20.09 6.36
CA ALA A 40 -2.52 19.81 5.49
C ALA A 40 -2.93 18.33 5.49
N VAL A 41 -1.96 17.40 5.50
CA VAL A 41 -2.21 15.96 5.61
C VAL A 41 -2.77 15.61 6.98
N GLU A 42 -2.20 16.14 8.05
CA GLU A 42 -2.68 15.91 9.41
C GLU A 42 -4.11 16.43 9.61
N LYS A 43 -4.43 17.60 9.10
CA LYS A 43 -5.81 18.13 9.10
C LYS A 43 -6.76 17.26 8.27
N LEU A 44 -6.32 16.80 7.10
CA LEU A 44 -7.13 15.91 6.28
C LEU A 44 -7.50 14.62 7.04
N LEU A 45 -6.50 13.97 7.66
CA LEU A 45 -6.70 12.69 8.32
C LEU A 45 -7.39 12.83 9.69
N ASN A 46 -7.02 13.83 10.50
CA ASN A 46 -7.44 13.90 11.90
C ASN A 46 -8.67 14.78 12.15
N GLU A 47 -8.89 15.82 11.31
CA GLU A 47 -9.98 16.76 11.52
C GLU A 47 -11.11 16.58 10.51
N ARG A 48 -10.80 16.10 9.29
CA ARG A 48 -11.77 16.00 8.19
C ARG A 48 -12.18 14.57 7.88
N ASP A 49 -11.78 13.61 8.70
CA ASP A 49 -12.05 12.19 8.50
C ASP A 49 -11.64 11.71 7.09
N GLY A 50 -10.50 12.21 6.61
CA GLY A 50 -10.03 11.95 5.25
C GLY A 50 -9.39 10.58 5.09
N LEU A 51 -9.27 10.16 3.82
CA LEU A 51 -8.61 8.91 3.43
C LEU A 51 -7.33 9.18 2.65
N ALA A 52 -6.34 8.28 2.79
CA ALA A 52 -5.14 8.28 1.95
C ALA A 52 -4.90 6.89 1.34
N LEU A 53 -4.52 6.88 0.06
CA LEU A 53 -4.17 5.67 -0.68
C LEU A 53 -2.83 5.84 -1.37
N GLY A 54 -1.91 4.88 -1.17
CA GLY A 54 -0.63 4.83 -1.88
C GLY A 54 -0.49 3.54 -2.65
N ILE A 55 -0.20 3.63 -3.96
CA ILE A 55 0.01 2.46 -4.81
C ILE A 55 1.45 2.44 -5.31
N CYS A 56 2.15 1.32 -5.14
CA CYS A 56 3.52 1.09 -5.58
C CYS A 56 4.48 2.19 -5.07
N ASN A 57 4.96 3.12 -5.90
CA ASN A 57 5.77 4.27 -5.47
C ASN A 57 5.02 5.13 -4.42
N GLY A 58 3.71 5.25 -4.52
CA GLY A 58 2.90 5.91 -3.50
C GLY A 58 2.93 5.20 -2.15
N PHE A 59 2.92 3.87 -2.11
CA PHE A 59 3.10 3.13 -0.87
C PHE A 59 4.51 3.32 -0.28
N GLN A 60 5.54 3.33 -1.12
CA GLN A 60 6.90 3.67 -0.71
C GLN A 60 6.97 5.06 -0.08
N ALA A 61 6.22 6.03 -0.62
CA ALA A 61 6.10 7.37 -0.03
C ALA A 61 5.42 7.33 1.35
N LEU A 62 4.28 6.64 1.47
CA LEU A 62 3.54 6.54 2.72
C LEU A 62 4.39 5.92 3.83
N ILE A 63 5.16 4.86 3.54
CA ILE A 63 6.00 4.21 4.55
C ILE A 63 7.21 5.08 4.94
N LYS A 64 7.82 5.78 3.97
CA LYS A 64 8.93 6.73 4.26
C LYS A 64 8.47 7.93 5.07
N LEU A 65 7.21 8.34 4.94
CA LEU A 65 6.61 9.41 5.73
C LEU A 65 6.13 8.94 7.12
N GLY A 66 6.02 7.63 7.35
CA GLY A 66 5.41 7.06 8.55
C GLY A 66 3.88 7.05 8.55
N LEU A 67 3.25 7.55 7.49
CA LEU A 67 1.78 7.50 7.35
C LEU A 67 1.26 6.06 7.37
N VAL A 68 2.08 5.12 6.96
CA VAL A 68 1.94 3.69 7.20
C VAL A 68 3.25 3.22 7.84
N PRO A 69 3.22 2.52 8.97
CA PRO A 69 2.06 2.04 9.71
C PRO A 69 1.51 3.00 10.79
N GLU A 70 2.15 4.16 11.05
CA GLU A 70 1.90 5.01 12.22
C GLU A 70 0.61 5.88 12.12
N GLY A 71 0.08 6.08 10.91
CA GLY A 71 -1.08 6.97 10.66
C GLY A 71 -0.76 8.47 10.73
N LYS A 72 0.50 8.84 10.85
CA LYS A 72 0.97 10.23 10.94
C LYS A 72 2.35 10.40 10.33
N ILE A 73 2.71 11.62 9.95
CA ILE A 73 4.05 11.90 9.43
C ILE A 73 5.04 11.95 10.59
N VAL A 74 5.97 10.99 10.61
CA VAL A 74 7.01 10.87 11.63
C VAL A 74 8.39 10.76 10.99
N GLU A 75 9.41 11.14 11.74
CA GLU A 75 10.79 10.95 11.33
C GLU A 75 11.16 9.46 11.41
N GLN A 76 11.71 8.94 10.32
CA GLN A 76 12.11 7.53 10.22
C GLN A 76 13.51 7.33 10.80
N ASN A 77 13.75 6.16 11.35
CA ASN A 77 15.05 5.75 11.89
C ASN A 77 15.41 4.32 11.42
N ALA A 78 16.59 3.84 11.78
CA ALA A 78 17.10 2.55 11.32
C ALA A 78 16.26 1.32 11.73
N LYS A 79 15.33 1.47 12.67
CA LYS A 79 14.43 0.39 13.13
C LYS A 79 13.04 0.49 12.52
N SER A 80 12.72 1.61 11.86
CA SER A 80 11.40 1.81 11.26
C SER A 80 11.13 0.79 10.15
N PRO A 81 9.90 0.30 10.03
CA PRO A 81 9.50 -0.54 8.90
C PRO A 81 9.77 0.15 7.57
N THR A 82 10.17 -0.60 6.57
CA THR A 82 10.53 -0.03 5.27
C THR A 82 10.18 -0.95 4.10
N LEU A 83 10.13 -0.35 2.91
CA LEU A 83 10.15 -1.06 1.64
C LEU A 83 11.54 -0.92 1.02
N THR A 84 12.14 -2.03 0.64
CA THR A 84 13.50 -2.09 0.10
C THR A 84 13.58 -2.94 -1.17
N THR A 85 14.76 -3.06 -1.74
CA THR A 85 15.03 -3.81 -2.96
C THR A 85 14.46 -5.24 -2.90
N ASN A 86 13.82 -5.65 -3.99
CA ASN A 86 13.32 -7.01 -4.16
C ASN A 86 14.43 -8.04 -3.87
N ARG A 87 14.06 -9.17 -3.28
CA ARG A 87 15.03 -10.24 -2.93
C ARG A 87 15.82 -10.76 -4.14
N ILE A 88 15.23 -10.69 -5.34
CA ILE A 88 15.91 -11.07 -6.58
C ILE A 88 16.89 -10.03 -7.11
N GLY A 89 17.05 -8.86 -6.46
CA GLY A 89 17.98 -7.81 -6.83
C GLY A 89 17.65 -7.06 -8.13
N ARG A 90 16.43 -7.17 -8.64
CA ARG A 90 16.01 -6.51 -9.88
C ARG A 90 14.52 -6.20 -9.93
N HIS A 91 14.13 -5.41 -10.91
CA HIS A 91 12.73 -5.15 -11.22
C HIS A 91 11.98 -6.45 -11.56
N ILE A 92 10.75 -6.56 -11.06
CA ILE A 92 9.82 -7.63 -11.43
C ILE A 92 8.51 -7.01 -11.91
N SER A 93 7.97 -7.59 -12.99
CA SER A 93 6.66 -7.24 -13.54
C SER A 93 5.90 -8.54 -13.83
N LYS A 94 4.80 -8.75 -13.12
CA LYS A 94 3.96 -9.95 -13.27
C LYS A 94 2.57 -9.71 -12.67
N VAL A 95 1.66 -10.67 -12.87
CA VAL A 95 0.44 -10.75 -12.08
C VAL A 95 0.72 -11.61 -10.86
N ALA A 96 0.37 -11.11 -9.67
CA ALA A 96 0.47 -11.81 -8.40
C ALA A 96 -0.93 -12.09 -7.86
N TYR A 97 -1.08 -13.16 -7.07
CA TYR A 97 -2.29 -13.45 -6.32
C TYR A 97 -2.16 -12.81 -4.94
N THR A 98 -3.17 -12.03 -4.57
CA THR A 98 -3.22 -11.36 -3.27
C THR A 98 -4.54 -11.65 -2.60
N ARG A 99 -4.55 -11.80 -1.28
CA ARG A 99 -5.77 -11.87 -0.48
C ARG A 99 -5.95 -10.62 0.37
N ILE A 100 -7.17 -10.32 0.72
CA ILE A 100 -7.49 -9.36 1.78
C ILE A 100 -7.20 -10.06 3.12
N ALA A 101 -6.18 -9.57 3.83
CA ALA A 101 -5.79 -10.13 5.13
C ALA A 101 -6.54 -9.48 6.30
N SER A 102 -6.94 -8.21 6.11
CA SER A 102 -7.72 -7.44 7.07
C SER A 102 -8.59 -6.43 6.32
N ASN A 103 -9.83 -6.28 6.74
CA ASN A 103 -10.78 -5.29 6.18
C ASN A 103 -11.02 -4.10 7.14
N LEU A 104 -10.06 -3.81 8.02
CA LEU A 104 -10.09 -2.64 8.91
C LEU A 104 -10.18 -1.33 8.11
N SER A 105 -9.60 -1.30 6.92
CA SER A 105 -9.57 -0.11 6.08
C SER A 105 -10.91 0.17 5.40
N PRO A 106 -11.41 1.43 5.43
CA PRO A 106 -12.56 1.85 4.63
C PRO A 106 -12.37 1.62 3.12
N TRP A 107 -11.13 1.56 2.63
CA TRP A 107 -10.82 1.21 1.25
C TRP A 107 -11.26 -0.21 0.86
N PHE A 108 -11.57 -1.06 1.83
CA PHE A 108 -12.02 -2.45 1.65
C PHE A 108 -13.50 -2.69 1.99
N ASN A 109 -14.31 -1.64 2.13
CA ASN A 109 -15.74 -1.78 2.49
C ASN A 109 -16.56 -2.64 1.50
N ASN A 110 -16.08 -2.86 0.29
CA ASN A 110 -16.77 -3.64 -0.76
C ASN A 110 -16.14 -5.02 -1.01
N VAL A 111 -15.25 -5.47 -0.14
CA VAL A 111 -14.60 -6.78 -0.22
C VAL A 111 -14.54 -7.42 1.17
N HIS A 112 -14.28 -8.73 1.22
CA HIS A 112 -14.24 -9.49 2.47
C HIS A 112 -12.84 -10.01 2.74
N VAL A 113 -12.56 -10.30 4.01
CA VAL A 113 -11.35 -11.04 4.39
C VAL A 113 -11.33 -12.37 3.63
N ASP A 114 -10.15 -12.77 3.19
CA ASP A 114 -9.86 -13.94 2.34
C ASP A 114 -10.34 -13.85 0.88
N ASP A 115 -10.96 -12.77 0.44
CA ASP A 115 -11.16 -12.53 -1.00
C ASP A 115 -9.80 -12.47 -1.71
N ILE A 116 -9.68 -13.22 -2.81
CA ILE A 116 -8.43 -13.36 -3.58
C ILE A 116 -8.55 -12.63 -4.91
N PHE A 117 -7.49 -11.88 -5.25
CA PHE A 117 -7.43 -11.07 -6.46
C PHE A 117 -6.14 -11.33 -7.23
N SER A 118 -6.25 -11.29 -8.57
CA SER A 118 -5.13 -11.33 -9.50
C SER A 118 -4.70 -9.90 -9.85
N ILE A 119 -3.62 -9.40 -9.25
CA ILE A 119 -3.22 -8.00 -9.32
C ILE A 119 -1.86 -7.85 -10.02
N PRO A 120 -1.72 -6.92 -10.99
CA PRO A 120 -0.43 -6.59 -11.57
C PRO A 120 0.51 -5.97 -10.55
N VAL A 121 1.76 -6.42 -10.52
CA VAL A 121 2.85 -5.80 -9.75
C VAL A 121 3.99 -5.42 -10.70
N SER A 122 4.65 -4.28 -10.45
CA SER A 122 5.73 -3.77 -11.28
C SER A 122 6.64 -2.86 -10.45
N HIS A 123 7.71 -3.41 -9.89
CA HIS A 123 8.60 -2.69 -8.96
C HIS A 123 9.98 -3.33 -8.83
N GLY A 124 11.00 -2.52 -8.55
CA GLY A 124 12.35 -2.94 -8.14
C GLY A 124 12.53 -2.94 -6.63
N GLU A 125 11.81 -2.06 -5.94
CA GLU A 125 11.77 -1.92 -4.49
C GLU A 125 10.32 -2.07 -4.00
N GLY A 126 10.02 -3.18 -3.36
CA GLY A 126 8.67 -3.45 -2.86
C GLY A 126 8.68 -4.45 -1.70
N ARG A 127 9.88 -4.84 -1.26
CA ARG A 127 10.06 -5.82 -0.19
C ARG A 127 9.87 -5.18 1.16
N PHE A 128 8.78 -5.53 1.82
CA PHE A 128 8.53 -5.11 3.19
C PHE A 128 9.48 -5.80 4.17
N VAL A 129 10.11 -5.00 5.03
CA VAL A 129 11.03 -5.43 6.08
C VAL A 129 10.74 -4.66 7.35
N ALA A 130 10.66 -5.36 8.46
CA ALA A 130 10.50 -4.83 9.82
C ALA A 130 11.26 -5.71 10.81
N SER A 131 11.38 -5.29 12.07
CA SER A 131 11.79 -6.20 13.15
C SER A 131 10.70 -7.25 13.40
N GLU A 132 11.05 -8.40 13.97
CA GLU A 132 10.07 -9.44 14.30
C GLU A 132 8.99 -8.89 15.25
N GLN A 133 9.40 -8.15 16.27
CA GLN A 133 8.48 -7.51 17.22
C GLN A 133 7.50 -6.55 16.55
N GLU A 134 7.99 -5.73 15.62
CA GLU A 134 7.15 -4.80 14.86
C GLU A 134 6.18 -5.54 13.96
N LEU A 135 6.65 -6.58 13.26
CA LEU A 135 5.80 -7.41 12.41
C LEU A 135 4.68 -8.10 13.20
N GLU A 136 5.00 -8.68 14.36
CA GLU A 136 4.01 -9.28 15.26
C GLU A 136 2.96 -8.26 15.73
N SER A 137 3.40 -7.05 16.07
CA SER A 137 2.53 -5.94 16.45
C SER A 137 1.58 -5.56 15.32
N LEU A 138 2.09 -5.40 14.10
CA LEU A 138 1.29 -5.06 12.91
C LEU A 138 0.26 -6.15 12.59
N ILE A 139 0.64 -7.42 12.70
CA ILE A 139 -0.28 -8.55 12.49
C ILE A 139 -1.38 -8.55 13.56
N ALA A 140 -1.00 -8.42 14.83
CA ALA A 140 -1.95 -8.41 15.94
C ALA A 140 -2.93 -7.23 15.87
N ALA A 141 -2.47 -6.07 15.39
CA ALA A 141 -3.29 -4.88 15.18
C ALA A 141 -4.16 -4.94 13.91
N GLY A 142 -4.03 -5.99 13.08
CA GLY A 142 -4.73 -6.09 11.80
C GLY A 142 -4.25 -5.11 10.74
N GLN A 143 -3.05 -4.56 10.87
CA GLN A 143 -2.49 -3.56 9.95
C GLN A 143 -1.83 -4.15 8.70
N VAL A 144 -1.66 -5.48 8.63
CA VAL A 144 -1.34 -6.17 7.37
C VAL A 144 -2.61 -6.25 6.54
N ALA A 145 -2.71 -5.39 5.54
CA ALA A 145 -3.92 -5.16 4.76
C ALA A 145 -4.16 -6.27 3.73
N THR A 146 -3.12 -6.59 2.97
CA THR A 146 -3.14 -7.60 1.91
C THR A 146 -1.87 -8.44 1.95
N GLN A 147 -1.98 -9.69 1.52
CA GLN A 147 -0.87 -10.63 1.47
C GLN A 147 -0.78 -11.33 0.12
N TYR A 148 0.44 -11.60 -0.33
CA TYR A 148 0.70 -12.51 -1.44
C TYR A 148 0.35 -13.94 -1.06
N VAL A 149 -0.36 -14.64 -1.95
CA VAL A 149 -0.85 -16.00 -1.68
C VAL A 149 -0.46 -16.98 -2.79
N ASP A 150 -0.40 -18.25 -2.43
CA ASP A 150 -0.28 -19.35 -3.39
C ASP A 150 -1.62 -19.64 -4.10
N PHE A 151 -1.65 -20.66 -4.96
CA PHE A 151 -2.87 -21.06 -5.68
C PHE A 151 -3.98 -21.60 -4.77
N SER A 152 -3.64 -21.97 -3.53
CA SER A 152 -4.63 -22.42 -2.53
C SER A 152 -5.15 -21.27 -1.66
N GLY A 153 -4.66 -20.04 -1.87
CA GLY A 153 -5.04 -18.86 -1.10
C GLY A 153 -4.27 -18.67 0.22
N ASN A 154 -3.27 -19.48 0.48
CA ASN A 154 -2.46 -19.35 1.68
C ASN A 154 -1.34 -18.32 1.51
N PRO A 155 -1.04 -17.49 2.52
CA PRO A 155 0.12 -16.60 2.49
C PRO A 155 1.39 -17.39 2.22
N SER A 156 2.18 -16.94 1.25
CA SER A 156 3.34 -17.70 0.80
C SER A 156 4.63 -16.88 0.81
N MET A 157 5.69 -17.47 1.36
CA MET A 157 7.04 -16.91 1.31
C MET A 157 7.84 -17.40 0.09
N ASP A 158 7.25 -18.28 -0.73
CA ASP A 158 7.86 -18.74 -1.97
C ASP A 158 7.93 -17.60 -2.97
N ILE A 159 9.11 -17.37 -3.57
CA ILE A 159 9.36 -16.29 -4.52
C ILE A 159 8.48 -16.36 -5.78
N ARG A 160 7.93 -17.54 -6.08
CA ARG A 160 6.97 -17.70 -7.17
C ARG A 160 5.67 -16.93 -6.91
N PHE A 161 5.27 -16.81 -5.65
CA PHE A 161 4.04 -16.16 -5.21
C PHE A 161 4.29 -14.81 -4.54
N ASN A 162 5.34 -14.69 -3.74
CA ASN A 162 5.77 -13.47 -3.07
C ASN A 162 6.93 -12.83 -3.86
N PRO A 163 6.63 -12.02 -4.87
CA PRO A 163 7.59 -11.66 -5.91
C PRO A 163 8.73 -10.76 -5.42
N ASN A 164 8.53 -10.05 -4.33
CA ASN A 164 9.52 -9.16 -3.75
C ASN A 164 10.24 -9.77 -2.53
N GLY A 165 9.69 -10.85 -1.93
CA GLY A 165 10.22 -11.48 -0.73
C GLY A 165 9.84 -10.74 0.57
N SER A 166 8.70 -10.05 0.59
CA SER A 166 8.17 -9.34 1.77
C SER A 166 7.98 -10.27 2.96
N MET A 167 8.30 -9.80 4.16
CA MET A 167 8.01 -10.50 5.41
C MET A 167 6.51 -10.72 5.57
N ALA A 168 6.11 -11.84 6.15
CA ALA A 168 4.72 -12.30 6.29
C ALA A 168 3.91 -12.26 4.97
N ALA A 169 4.59 -12.32 3.82
CA ALA A 169 3.99 -12.15 2.50
C ALA A 169 3.22 -10.83 2.34
N ALA A 170 3.49 -9.81 3.15
CA ALA A 170 2.77 -8.54 3.13
C ALA A 170 2.90 -7.85 1.77
N GLU A 171 1.77 -7.60 1.12
CA GLU A 171 1.65 -6.86 -0.13
C GLU A 171 1.23 -5.42 0.13
N GLY A 172 0.43 -5.20 1.18
CA GLY A 172 -0.04 -3.90 1.61
C GLY A 172 -0.18 -3.80 3.13
N LEU A 173 -0.06 -2.58 3.62
CA LEU A 173 -0.19 -2.21 5.02
C LEU A 173 -1.16 -1.03 5.16
N MET A 174 -1.68 -0.83 6.36
CA MET A 174 -2.54 0.29 6.68
C MET A 174 -2.17 0.96 8.01
N SER A 175 -2.69 2.17 8.22
CA SER A 175 -2.62 2.87 9.50
C SER A 175 -3.46 2.15 10.57
N PRO A 176 -3.27 2.47 11.88
CA PRO A 176 -4.00 1.82 12.96
C PRO A 176 -5.52 1.95 12.85
N ASP A 177 -6.01 3.03 12.25
CA ASP A 177 -7.43 3.30 11.99
C ASP A 177 -7.90 2.87 10.59
N GLY A 178 -7.01 2.30 9.78
CA GLY A 178 -7.28 1.83 8.42
C GLY A 178 -7.47 2.93 7.38
N ARG A 179 -7.47 4.22 7.73
CA ARG A 179 -7.76 5.31 6.79
C ARG A 179 -6.63 5.59 5.79
N VAL A 180 -5.41 5.22 6.14
CA VAL A 180 -4.27 5.26 5.23
C VAL A 180 -3.96 3.84 4.78
N LEU A 181 -4.05 3.58 3.50
CA LEU A 181 -3.74 2.29 2.88
C LEU A 181 -2.59 2.43 1.89
N GLY A 182 -1.57 1.60 2.05
CA GLY A 182 -0.48 1.45 1.09
C GLY A 182 -0.39 0.02 0.56
N LYS A 183 -0.17 -0.16 -0.74
CA LYS A 183 -0.02 -1.48 -1.37
C LYS A 183 0.88 -1.43 -2.59
N MET A 184 1.56 -2.56 -2.88
CA MET A 184 2.47 -2.65 -4.03
C MET A 184 1.76 -3.01 -5.34
N GLY A 185 0.65 -3.70 -5.27
CA GLY A 185 -0.12 -4.10 -6.43
C GLY A 185 -0.94 -2.95 -7.02
N HIS A 186 -1.00 -2.93 -8.35
CA HIS A 186 -1.62 -1.89 -9.15
C HIS A 186 -3.10 -2.17 -9.41
N SER A 187 -3.95 -1.94 -8.42
CA SER A 187 -5.41 -2.12 -8.54
C SER A 187 -6.05 -1.11 -9.51
N GLU A 188 -5.39 0.03 -9.76
CA GLU A 188 -5.83 1.04 -10.73
C GLU A 188 -5.69 0.59 -12.18
N ARG A 189 -4.96 -0.49 -12.44
CA ARG A 189 -4.81 -1.06 -13.79
C ARG A 189 -5.94 -1.99 -14.21
N PHE A 190 -6.95 -2.14 -13.36
CA PHE A 190 -8.13 -2.89 -13.73
C PHE A 190 -9.04 -2.09 -14.66
N VAL A 191 -9.38 -2.69 -15.80
CA VAL A 191 -10.42 -2.23 -16.73
C VAL A 191 -11.22 -3.45 -17.17
N PRO A 192 -12.57 -3.39 -17.21
CA PRO A 192 -13.39 -4.48 -17.70
C PRO A 192 -12.93 -4.97 -19.08
N GLY A 193 -12.71 -6.27 -19.19
CA GLY A 193 -12.21 -6.89 -20.41
C GLY A 193 -10.70 -6.92 -20.58
N LEU A 194 -9.91 -6.28 -19.70
CA LEU A 194 -8.47 -6.41 -19.67
C LEU A 194 -8.06 -7.74 -18.98
N MET A 195 -6.92 -8.29 -19.38
CA MET A 195 -6.34 -9.52 -18.81
C MET A 195 -7.32 -10.72 -18.80
N LYS A 196 -8.06 -10.91 -19.89
CA LYS A 196 -9.04 -12.00 -20.02
C LYS A 196 -8.43 -13.39 -19.84
N ASN A 197 -7.15 -13.55 -20.20
CA ASN A 197 -6.42 -14.81 -20.09
C ASN A 197 -5.82 -15.07 -18.70
N VAL A 198 -5.98 -14.13 -17.77
CA VAL A 198 -5.54 -14.29 -16.37
C VAL A 198 -6.75 -14.70 -15.55
N PRO A 199 -6.72 -15.87 -14.89
CA PRO A 199 -7.84 -16.32 -14.05
C PRO A 199 -7.97 -15.45 -12.79
N GLY A 200 -9.14 -15.52 -12.14
CA GLY A 200 -9.43 -14.86 -10.87
C GLY A 200 -10.01 -13.45 -11.01
N GLU A 201 -10.55 -12.96 -9.90
CA GLU A 201 -11.07 -11.60 -9.77
C GLU A 201 -9.91 -10.59 -9.78
N LYS A 202 -10.15 -9.38 -10.29
CA LYS A 202 -9.13 -8.33 -10.46
C LYS A 202 -9.55 -6.99 -9.88
N ASP A 203 -10.87 -6.80 -9.67
CA ASP A 203 -11.41 -5.55 -9.15
C ASP A 203 -11.51 -5.60 -7.62
N GLN A 204 -10.54 -5.04 -6.94
CA GLN A 204 -10.55 -4.88 -5.48
C GLN A 204 -11.52 -3.79 -4.99
N LYS A 205 -12.22 -3.12 -5.89
CA LYS A 205 -13.23 -2.08 -5.60
C LYS A 205 -12.74 -0.95 -4.69
N LEU A 206 -11.43 -0.71 -4.65
CA LEU A 206 -10.82 0.30 -3.77
C LEU A 206 -11.43 1.69 -3.99
N PHE A 207 -11.46 2.15 -5.23
CA PHE A 207 -11.97 3.48 -5.56
C PHE A 207 -13.46 3.62 -5.26
N LYS A 208 -14.24 2.57 -5.51
CA LYS A 208 -15.66 2.52 -5.15
C LYS A 208 -15.81 2.64 -3.63
N SER A 209 -15.09 1.85 -2.86
CA SER A 209 -15.12 1.88 -1.40
C SER A 209 -14.75 3.25 -0.85
N GLY A 210 -13.67 3.86 -1.37
CA GLY A 210 -13.25 5.20 -0.96
C GLY A 210 -14.28 6.29 -1.26
N VAL A 211 -15.03 6.19 -2.36
CA VAL A 211 -16.12 7.13 -2.69
C VAL A 211 -17.33 6.91 -1.78
N GLU A 212 -17.70 5.65 -1.53
CA GLU A 212 -18.87 5.30 -0.73
C GLU A 212 -18.68 5.60 0.76
N TYR A 213 -17.44 5.63 1.24
CA TYR A 213 -17.13 6.02 2.62
C TYR A 213 -17.66 7.41 3.00
N PHE A 214 -17.79 8.33 2.04
CA PHE A 214 -18.21 9.70 2.28
C PHE A 214 -19.68 9.97 1.90
N ARG A 215 -20.45 8.97 1.55
CA ARG A 215 -21.88 9.07 1.22
C ARG A 215 -22.73 8.71 2.42
#